data_9a8cbd1a98ee9e2182452dadaa6e94fe
#
_entry.id   9a8cbd1a98ee9e2182452dadaa6e94fe
#
_cell.length_a   1.000
_cell.length_b   1.000
_cell.length_c   1.000
_cell.angle_alpha   90.00
_cell.angle_beta   90.00
_cell.angle_gamma   90.00
#
_symmetry.space_group_name_H-M   'P 1'
#
loop_
_entity.id
_entity.type
_entity.pdbx_description
1 polymer ?
#
loop_
_entity_poly.entity_id
_entity_poly.type
_entity_poly.pdbx_seq_one_letter_code
_entity_poly.pdbx_strand_id
1 'polypeptide(L)'
;MLLALAGLSSAAMAQQKTEVVEYEIIQVQDKYQVITNPFWSNWFFSIGGGAEATFGDNDSAGSFGKRISPTLNISVGKWFTPGLGLRLQYSGLQARGFTYDKGADYVKGAELKDGYYKQRFDYMNLHGDVMFNLNALFGGYNQHRVYEIIPYVGAGFTHNYSKPHREALSVNAGIINKFRISNAVDINLELSAMAAEDKFDGEVGGDHGYDGVLSATVGLTYRFPARGFRRPMPQLISQDRKSTRLNSSHCST
;
A
#
# COMPACT_ATOMS: atom_id res chain seq x y z
N MET A 1 -6.42 99.21 -13.89
CA MET A 1 -7.84 98.94 -14.18
C MET A 1 -8.02 97.46 -14.55
N LEU A 2 -8.96 96.83 -13.96
CA LEU A 2 -9.49 95.42 -14.05
C LEU A 2 -8.98 94.47 -12.96
N LEU A 3 -9.86 94.23 -12.01
CA LEU A 3 -9.88 93.16 -11.05
C LEU A 3 -10.19 91.84 -11.78
N ALA A 4 -9.51 90.75 -11.40
CA ALA A 4 -9.96 89.40 -11.66
C ALA A 4 -10.07 88.64 -10.33
N LEU A 5 -11.35 88.29 -9.98
CA LEU A 5 -11.67 87.43 -8.86
C LEU A 5 -11.23 85.99 -9.19
N ALA A 6 -10.34 85.49 -8.37
CA ALA A 6 -10.05 84.06 -8.39
C ALA A 6 -10.96 83.35 -7.36
N GLY A 7 -11.90 82.55 -7.90
CA GLY A 7 -12.72 81.70 -7.08
C GLY A 7 -11.95 80.49 -6.56
N LEU A 8 -11.92 80.34 -5.23
CA LEU A 8 -11.41 79.13 -4.56
C LEU A 8 -12.50 78.04 -4.60
N SER A 9 -12.31 77.12 -5.50
CA SER A 9 -13.07 75.83 -5.43
C SER A 9 -12.27 74.88 -4.54
N SER A 10 -12.71 74.78 -3.30
CA SER A 10 -12.25 73.67 -2.39
C SER A 10 -12.82 72.34 -2.87
N ALA A 11 -12.02 71.57 -3.59
CA ALA A 11 -12.28 70.20 -3.86
C ALA A 11 -12.12 69.42 -2.56
N ALA A 12 -13.24 69.01 -1.97
CA ALA A 12 -13.27 68.02 -0.90
C ALA A 12 -12.81 66.68 -1.47
N MET A 13 -11.58 66.36 -1.27
CA MET A 13 -11.07 65.01 -1.49
C MET A 13 -11.72 64.07 -0.45
N ALA A 14 -12.72 63.34 -0.86
CA ALA A 14 -13.25 62.24 -0.07
C ALA A 14 -12.13 61.20 0.04
N GLN A 15 -11.50 61.14 1.20
CA GLN A 15 -10.56 60.06 1.52
C GLN A 15 -11.35 58.78 1.62
N GLN A 16 -11.32 58.00 0.57
CA GLN A 16 -11.84 56.64 0.55
C GLN A 16 -10.92 55.82 1.47
N LYS A 17 -11.38 55.59 2.69
CA LYS A 17 -10.72 54.68 3.63
C LYS A 17 -10.79 53.29 3.02
N THR A 18 -9.71 52.85 2.40
CA THR A 18 -9.54 51.48 2.02
C THR A 18 -9.41 50.66 3.32
N GLU A 19 -10.47 50.00 3.74
CA GLU A 19 -10.37 49.00 4.80
C GLU A 19 -9.48 47.86 4.30
N VAL A 20 -8.25 47.83 4.82
CA VAL A 20 -7.38 46.65 4.63
C VAL A 20 -7.94 45.54 5.51
N VAL A 21 -8.69 44.66 4.91
CA VAL A 21 -9.15 43.44 5.59
C VAL A 21 -7.92 42.53 5.71
N GLU A 22 -7.34 42.49 6.90
CA GLU A 22 -6.25 41.59 7.22
C GLU A 22 -6.81 40.16 7.35
N TYR A 23 -6.54 39.34 6.34
CA TYR A 23 -6.92 37.94 6.35
C TYR A 23 -5.92 37.14 7.17
N GLU A 24 -6.32 36.66 8.33
CA GLU A 24 -5.54 35.71 9.09
C GLU A 24 -5.72 34.33 8.44
N ILE A 25 -4.70 33.85 7.74
CA ILE A 25 -4.70 32.52 7.12
C ILE A 25 -4.49 31.50 8.24
N ILE A 26 -5.55 30.98 8.83
CA ILE A 26 -5.44 29.85 9.73
C ILE A 26 -5.30 28.60 8.84
N GLN A 27 -4.05 28.22 8.56
CA GLN A 27 -3.75 26.95 7.90
C GLN A 27 -3.93 25.80 8.89
N VAL A 28 -5.13 25.35 9.11
CA VAL A 28 -5.38 24.03 9.70
C VAL A 28 -5.30 23.02 8.57
N GLN A 29 -4.08 22.81 8.07
CA GLN A 29 -3.84 21.76 7.07
C GLN A 29 -3.68 20.44 7.82
N ASP A 30 -4.78 19.70 7.98
CA ASP A 30 -4.71 18.34 8.49
C ASP A 30 -3.87 17.49 7.53
N LYS A 31 -2.75 16.97 8.03
CA LYS A 31 -1.81 16.14 7.24
C LYS A 31 -2.41 14.83 6.75
N TYR A 32 -3.55 14.45 7.29
CA TYR A 32 -4.27 13.23 6.92
C TYR A 32 -5.40 13.46 5.92
N GLN A 33 -5.88 14.70 5.78
CA GLN A 33 -6.97 14.99 4.85
C GLN A 33 -6.50 14.94 3.39
N VAL A 34 -7.22 14.15 2.61
CA VAL A 34 -7.08 14.09 1.15
C VAL A 34 -8.46 14.12 0.51
N ILE A 35 -8.55 14.66 -0.70
CA ILE A 35 -9.77 14.64 -1.50
C ILE A 35 -9.93 13.24 -2.10
N THR A 36 -11.15 12.71 -2.09
CA THR A 36 -11.48 11.44 -2.74
C THR A 36 -11.18 11.52 -4.24
N ASN A 37 -10.40 10.57 -4.72
CA ASN A 37 -10.02 10.51 -6.13
C ASN A 37 -11.05 9.70 -6.94
N PRO A 38 -11.17 9.97 -8.27
CA PRO A 38 -11.95 9.14 -9.18
C PRO A 38 -11.57 7.67 -9.11
N PHE A 39 -12.50 6.77 -9.46
CA PHE A 39 -12.28 5.33 -9.38
C PHE A 39 -11.02 4.86 -10.13
N TRP A 40 -10.72 5.43 -11.29
CA TRP A 40 -9.58 5.04 -12.12
C TRP A 40 -8.23 5.61 -11.66
N SER A 41 -8.21 6.41 -10.60
CA SER A 41 -6.96 6.95 -10.03
C SER A 41 -6.28 5.94 -9.11
N ASN A 42 -4.93 6.07 -9.02
CA ASN A 42 -4.08 5.32 -8.09
C ASN A 42 -4.04 3.81 -8.28
N TRP A 43 -4.30 3.34 -9.50
CA TRP A 43 -4.04 1.97 -9.87
C TRP A 43 -2.56 1.73 -10.10
N PHE A 44 -2.12 0.51 -9.82
CA PHE A 44 -0.75 0.06 -10.06
C PHE A 44 -0.72 -1.37 -10.57
N PHE A 45 0.35 -1.70 -11.25
CA PHE A 45 0.73 -3.05 -11.66
C PHE A 45 2.13 -3.35 -11.14
N SER A 46 2.37 -4.55 -10.63
CA SER A 46 3.68 -4.97 -10.15
C SER A 46 4.07 -6.32 -10.71
N ILE A 47 5.37 -6.48 -10.96
CA ILE A 47 5.98 -7.75 -11.29
C ILE A 47 7.27 -7.90 -10.49
N GLY A 48 7.49 -9.07 -9.92
CA GLY A 48 8.68 -9.37 -9.12
C GLY A 48 9.05 -10.83 -9.20
N GLY A 49 10.27 -11.12 -8.83
CA GLY A 49 10.77 -12.47 -8.74
C GLY A 49 11.76 -12.61 -7.58
N GLY A 50 11.98 -13.83 -7.15
CA GLY A 50 12.84 -14.08 -6.01
C GLY A 50 12.95 -15.56 -5.67
N ALA A 51 13.09 -15.81 -4.39
CA ALA A 51 13.22 -17.15 -3.85
C ALA A 51 12.21 -17.38 -2.73
N GLU A 52 11.76 -18.62 -2.61
CA GLU A 52 10.89 -19.08 -1.55
C GLU A 52 11.40 -20.37 -0.93
N ALA A 53 10.96 -20.65 0.29
CA ALA A 53 11.23 -21.88 1.00
C ALA A 53 9.92 -22.42 1.59
N THR A 54 9.67 -23.71 1.41
CA THR A 54 8.52 -24.42 1.98
C THR A 54 8.83 -24.93 3.39
N PHE A 55 7.79 -25.02 4.20
CA PHE A 55 7.79 -25.50 5.58
C PHE A 55 6.56 -26.39 5.78
N GLY A 56 6.73 -27.68 5.55
CA GLY A 56 5.76 -28.74 5.83
C GLY A 56 6.23 -29.65 6.98
N ASP A 57 5.47 -30.69 7.29
CA ASP A 57 5.68 -31.56 8.45
C ASP A 57 7.05 -32.28 8.43
N ASN A 58 7.52 -32.70 7.27
CA ASN A 58 8.74 -33.49 7.12
C ASN A 58 9.95 -32.66 6.62
N ASP A 59 9.80 -31.38 6.44
CA ASP A 59 10.82 -30.49 5.86
C ASP A 59 12.05 -30.27 6.75
N SER A 60 11.94 -30.58 8.03
CA SER A 60 13.10 -30.57 8.96
C SER A 60 14.15 -31.63 8.65
N ALA A 61 13.80 -32.67 7.89
CA ALA A 61 14.71 -33.78 7.49
C ALA A 61 15.80 -33.33 6.51
N GLY A 62 15.60 -32.25 5.77
CA GLY A 62 16.55 -31.76 4.77
C GLY A 62 17.19 -30.43 5.12
N SER A 63 18.36 -30.13 4.49
CA SER A 63 19.00 -28.82 4.70
C SER A 63 18.16 -27.71 4.06
N PHE A 64 18.03 -26.58 4.76
CA PHE A 64 17.27 -25.38 4.33
C PHE A 64 17.55 -24.98 2.88
N GLY A 65 18.82 -24.98 2.46
CA GLY A 65 19.19 -24.58 1.09
C GLY A 65 18.61 -25.46 -0.03
N LYS A 66 18.23 -26.72 0.28
CA LYS A 66 17.63 -27.63 -0.71
C LYS A 66 16.12 -27.38 -0.92
N ARG A 67 15.48 -26.65 -0.02
CA ARG A 67 14.06 -26.22 -0.10
C ARG A 67 13.87 -24.93 -0.86
N ILE A 68 14.95 -24.18 -1.08
CA ILE A 68 14.88 -22.91 -1.80
C ILE A 68 14.52 -23.18 -3.27
N SER A 69 13.47 -22.51 -3.72
CA SER A 69 12.94 -22.54 -5.08
C SER A 69 12.67 -21.15 -5.62
N PRO A 70 12.65 -20.97 -6.95
CA PRO A 70 12.31 -19.68 -7.54
C PRO A 70 10.83 -19.41 -7.38
N THR A 71 10.48 -18.13 -7.19
CA THR A 71 9.11 -17.65 -7.15
C THR A 71 8.92 -16.42 -8.03
N LEU A 72 7.69 -16.21 -8.52
CA LEU A 72 7.29 -15.08 -9.35
C LEU A 72 6.04 -14.44 -8.71
N ASN A 73 6.01 -13.11 -8.68
CA ASN A 73 4.86 -12.35 -8.22
C ASN A 73 4.38 -11.42 -9.33
N ILE A 74 3.10 -11.46 -9.64
CA ILE A 74 2.44 -10.51 -10.54
C ILE A 74 1.20 -9.99 -9.83
N SER A 75 1.04 -8.66 -9.78
CA SER A 75 -0.09 -8.09 -9.08
C SER A 75 -0.65 -6.83 -9.73
N VAL A 76 -1.92 -6.61 -9.50
CA VAL A 76 -2.64 -5.39 -9.82
C VAL A 76 -3.35 -4.90 -8.56
N GLY A 77 -3.32 -3.61 -8.32
CA GLY A 77 -3.97 -3.07 -7.13
C GLY A 77 -4.31 -1.60 -7.27
N LYS A 78 -4.94 -1.09 -6.23
CA LYS A 78 -5.41 0.29 -6.15
C LYS A 78 -5.26 0.81 -4.73
N TRP A 79 -4.79 2.05 -4.62
CA TRP A 79 -4.84 2.81 -3.39
C TRP A 79 -6.14 3.61 -3.31
N PHE A 80 -6.97 3.33 -2.31
CA PHE A 80 -8.23 4.04 -2.04
C PHE A 80 -7.98 5.30 -1.22
N THR A 81 -7.08 5.19 -0.26
CA THR A 81 -6.54 6.32 0.52
C THR A 81 -5.02 6.25 0.54
N PRO A 82 -4.32 7.28 0.99
CA PRO A 82 -2.87 7.20 1.14
C PRO A 82 -2.38 6.05 2.02
N GLY A 83 -3.21 5.64 2.99
CA GLY A 83 -2.89 4.60 3.97
C GLY A 83 -3.49 3.24 3.70
N LEU A 84 -4.49 3.12 2.79
CA LEU A 84 -5.22 1.87 2.56
C LEU A 84 -5.31 1.55 1.07
N GLY A 85 -4.88 0.34 0.70
CA GLY A 85 -4.96 -0.20 -0.65
C GLY A 85 -5.48 -1.62 -0.69
N LEU A 86 -5.91 -2.05 -1.86
CA LEU A 86 -6.24 -3.44 -2.17
C LEU A 86 -5.39 -3.91 -3.34
N ARG A 87 -5.00 -5.18 -3.30
CA ARG A 87 -4.20 -5.84 -4.32
C ARG A 87 -4.76 -7.24 -4.61
N LEU A 88 -4.76 -7.62 -5.87
CA LEU A 88 -4.89 -9.00 -6.32
C LEU A 88 -3.51 -9.45 -6.79
N GLN A 89 -3.00 -10.54 -6.25
CA GLN A 89 -1.67 -11.06 -6.56
C GLN A 89 -1.73 -12.52 -6.97
N TYR A 90 -1.04 -12.82 -8.04
CA TYR A 90 -0.60 -14.14 -8.43
C TYR A 90 0.82 -14.34 -7.91
N SER A 91 1.07 -15.40 -7.15
CA SER A 91 2.40 -15.75 -6.64
C SER A 91 2.67 -17.23 -6.78
N GLY A 92 3.94 -17.63 -6.66
CA GLY A 92 4.39 -19.00 -6.79
C GLY A 92 4.98 -19.29 -8.17
N LEU A 93 5.68 -20.37 -8.28
CA LEU A 93 6.20 -20.96 -9.50
C LEU A 93 6.49 -22.44 -9.25
N GLN A 94 7.37 -22.74 -8.29
CA GLN A 94 7.81 -24.09 -8.00
C GLN A 94 8.12 -24.25 -6.52
N ALA A 95 7.46 -25.22 -5.86
CA ALA A 95 7.74 -25.61 -4.49
C ALA A 95 8.65 -26.83 -4.42
N ARG A 96 9.44 -26.92 -3.35
CA ARG A 96 10.34 -28.04 -3.05
C ARG A 96 10.22 -28.41 -1.59
N GLY A 97 9.95 -29.69 -1.34
CA GLY A 97 9.83 -30.27 0.00
C GLY A 97 10.56 -31.60 0.12
N PHE A 98 10.39 -32.20 1.28
CA PHE A 98 10.91 -33.53 1.61
C PHE A 98 9.85 -34.36 2.29
N THR A 99 9.82 -35.65 2.00
CA THR A 99 8.94 -36.62 2.61
C THR A 99 9.70 -37.91 2.95
N TYR A 100 9.24 -38.65 3.96
CA TYR A 100 9.70 -40.02 4.25
C TYR A 100 8.90 -41.08 3.49
N ASP A 101 7.72 -40.71 2.94
CA ASP A 101 6.89 -41.61 2.19
C ASP A 101 7.25 -41.62 0.69
N LYS A 102 7.74 -42.75 0.21
CA LYS A 102 7.98 -42.98 -1.23
C LYS A 102 6.73 -42.84 -2.07
N GLY A 103 5.57 -43.14 -1.50
CA GLY A 103 4.26 -43.08 -2.16
C GLY A 103 3.61 -41.69 -2.11
N ALA A 104 4.21 -40.74 -1.42
CA ALA A 104 3.69 -39.36 -1.34
C ALA A 104 3.63 -38.70 -2.71
N ASP A 105 2.71 -37.76 -2.83
CA ASP A 105 2.55 -36.98 -4.05
C ASP A 105 3.83 -36.16 -4.35
N TYR A 106 4.07 -35.88 -5.61
CA TYR A 106 5.16 -35.02 -6.11
C TYR A 106 6.60 -35.52 -5.87
N VAL A 107 6.78 -36.74 -5.37
CA VAL A 107 8.13 -37.32 -5.19
C VAL A 107 8.87 -37.41 -6.53
N LYS A 108 10.10 -36.94 -6.54
CA LYS A 108 11.00 -36.94 -7.70
C LYS A 108 12.35 -37.59 -7.35
N GLY A 109 12.69 -38.64 -8.09
CA GLY A 109 14.00 -39.29 -7.99
C GLY A 109 14.08 -40.41 -6.97
N ALA A 110 15.31 -40.84 -6.67
CA ALA A 110 15.59 -41.93 -5.75
C ALA A 110 15.67 -41.41 -4.30
N GLU A 111 15.57 -42.38 -3.37
CA GLU A 111 15.81 -42.14 -1.95
C GLU A 111 17.17 -41.47 -1.70
N LEU A 112 17.18 -40.53 -0.76
CA LEU A 112 18.39 -39.88 -0.31
C LEU A 112 19.03 -40.66 0.86
N LYS A 113 20.29 -40.35 1.20
CA LYS A 113 21.07 -41.10 2.19
C LYS A 113 20.42 -41.28 3.55
N ASP A 114 19.50 -40.39 3.91
CA ASP A 114 18.85 -40.35 5.23
C ASP A 114 17.42 -40.91 5.21
N GLY A 115 17.03 -41.66 4.19
CA GLY A 115 15.73 -42.30 4.11
C GLY A 115 14.57 -41.39 3.70
N TYR A 116 14.84 -40.23 3.14
CA TYR A 116 13.79 -39.30 2.68
C TYR A 116 13.86 -39.06 1.17
N TYR A 117 12.74 -38.62 0.59
CA TYR A 117 12.54 -38.36 -0.82
C TYR A 117 12.35 -36.86 -1.05
N LYS A 118 12.79 -36.36 -2.20
CA LYS A 118 12.53 -34.99 -2.62
C LYS A 118 11.18 -34.87 -3.26
N GLN A 119 10.43 -33.85 -2.84
CA GLN A 119 9.22 -33.41 -3.53
C GLN A 119 9.52 -32.19 -4.39
N ARG A 120 8.84 -32.08 -5.52
CA ARG A 120 8.88 -30.92 -6.40
C ARG A 120 7.58 -30.83 -7.19
N PHE A 121 6.92 -29.70 -7.07
CA PHE A 121 5.69 -29.42 -7.81
C PHE A 121 5.62 -27.96 -8.22
N ASP A 122 4.91 -27.71 -9.31
CA ASP A 122 4.64 -26.36 -9.80
C ASP A 122 3.25 -25.94 -9.31
N TYR A 123 3.15 -24.74 -8.78
CA TYR A 123 1.91 -24.24 -8.18
C TYR A 123 1.71 -22.76 -8.44
N MET A 124 0.49 -22.32 -8.23
CA MET A 124 0.14 -20.92 -8.08
C MET A 124 -0.60 -20.68 -6.76
N ASN A 125 -0.50 -19.45 -6.27
CA ASN A 125 -1.34 -18.90 -5.22
C ASN A 125 -1.96 -17.60 -5.73
N LEU A 126 -3.28 -17.55 -5.83
CA LEU A 126 -4.02 -16.35 -6.20
C LEU A 126 -4.72 -15.81 -4.96
N HIS A 127 -4.34 -14.60 -4.54
CA HIS A 127 -4.84 -14.01 -3.30
C HIS A 127 -5.17 -12.54 -3.43
N GLY A 128 -6.16 -12.10 -2.65
CA GLY A 128 -6.51 -10.69 -2.48
C GLY A 128 -5.97 -10.17 -1.15
N ASP A 129 -5.31 -9.02 -1.17
CA ASP A 129 -4.65 -8.42 -0.01
C ASP A 129 -5.23 -7.06 0.33
N VAL A 130 -5.32 -6.80 1.63
CA VAL A 130 -5.50 -5.46 2.20
C VAL A 130 -4.13 -4.93 2.62
N MET A 131 -3.74 -3.80 2.06
CA MET A 131 -2.42 -3.19 2.26
C MET A 131 -2.53 -1.93 3.10
N PHE A 132 -1.59 -1.76 4.05
CA PHE A 132 -1.53 -0.63 4.97
C PHE A 132 -0.23 0.14 4.80
N ASN A 133 -0.26 1.36 4.28
CA ASN A 133 0.93 2.21 4.20
C ASN A 133 1.19 2.89 5.54
N LEU A 134 2.07 2.32 6.36
CA LEU A 134 2.36 2.82 7.70
C LEU A 134 2.88 4.25 7.70
N ASN A 135 3.70 4.60 6.72
CA ASN A 135 4.25 5.95 6.61
C ASN A 135 3.15 6.99 6.36
N ALA A 136 2.12 6.65 5.60
CA ALA A 136 0.99 7.53 5.36
C ALA A 136 0.04 7.58 6.57
N LEU A 137 -0.19 6.45 7.24
CA LEU A 137 -1.05 6.34 8.41
C LEU A 137 -0.50 7.11 9.61
N PHE A 138 0.81 7.02 9.89
CA PHE A 138 1.41 7.68 11.05
C PHE A 138 2.06 9.03 10.71
N GLY A 139 2.67 9.15 9.54
CA GLY A 139 3.39 10.34 9.11
C GLY A 139 2.59 11.31 8.24
N GLY A 140 1.34 10.96 7.89
CA GLY A 140 0.52 11.71 6.95
C GLY A 140 0.95 11.51 5.50
N TYR A 141 0.12 12.01 4.57
CA TYR A 141 0.38 11.87 3.14
C TYR A 141 1.51 12.77 2.65
N ASN A 142 2.49 12.19 1.96
CA ASN A 142 3.55 12.91 1.27
C ASN A 142 3.80 12.28 -0.11
N GLN A 143 3.48 13.01 -1.17
CA GLN A 143 3.61 12.53 -2.54
C GLN A 143 5.07 12.29 -2.96
N HIS A 144 6.03 12.94 -2.32
CA HIS A 144 7.46 12.86 -2.65
C HIS A 144 8.24 11.91 -1.74
N ARG A 145 7.56 11.14 -0.88
CA ARG A 145 8.23 10.19 0.00
C ARG A 145 8.93 9.12 -0.83
N VAL A 146 10.21 8.91 -0.54
CA VAL A 146 11.07 7.96 -1.27
C VAL A 146 10.88 6.54 -0.76
N TYR A 147 10.71 6.36 0.55
CA TYR A 147 10.61 5.05 1.18
C TYR A 147 9.28 4.89 1.93
N GLU A 148 8.62 3.75 1.71
CA GLU A 148 7.37 3.40 2.38
C GLU A 148 7.39 1.93 2.81
N ILE A 149 6.87 1.66 4.02
CA ILE A 149 6.67 0.32 4.57
C ILE A 149 5.18 0.01 4.50
N ILE A 150 4.85 -1.12 3.86
CA ILE A 150 3.48 -1.51 3.55
C ILE A 150 3.27 -2.96 3.98
N PRO A 151 2.90 -3.23 5.24
CA PRO A 151 2.38 -4.53 5.62
C PRO A 151 1.06 -4.80 4.92
N TYR A 152 0.78 -6.09 4.72
CA TYR A 152 -0.49 -6.54 4.17
C TYR A 152 -0.91 -7.88 4.77
N VAL A 153 -2.19 -8.16 4.66
CA VAL A 153 -2.79 -9.45 4.97
C VAL A 153 -3.83 -9.76 3.91
N GLY A 154 -3.92 -11.02 3.53
CA GLY A 154 -4.83 -11.45 2.48
C GLY A 154 -5.26 -12.89 2.62
N ALA A 155 -6.21 -13.27 1.78
CA ALA A 155 -6.69 -14.63 1.64
C ALA A 155 -6.84 -14.99 0.17
N GLY A 156 -6.69 -16.27 -0.12
CA GLY A 156 -6.74 -16.77 -1.48
C GLY A 156 -6.82 -18.28 -1.56
N PHE A 157 -6.38 -18.80 -2.67
CA PHE A 157 -6.30 -20.25 -2.90
C PHE A 157 -5.05 -20.60 -3.70
N THR A 158 -4.53 -21.79 -3.44
CA THR A 158 -3.44 -22.40 -4.19
C THR A 158 -3.99 -23.43 -5.16
N HIS A 159 -3.34 -23.58 -6.30
CA HIS A 159 -3.59 -24.65 -7.26
C HIS A 159 -2.28 -25.27 -7.72
N ASN A 160 -2.15 -26.59 -7.58
CA ASN A 160 -0.98 -27.33 -8.02
C ASN A 160 -1.17 -27.80 -9.47
N TYR A 161 -0.26 -27.38 -10.34
CA TYR A 161 -0.24 -27.80 -11.75
C TYR A 161 0.33 -29.21 -11.94
N SER A 162 1.09 -29.69 -10.96
CA SER A 162 1.62 -31.06 -10.96
C SER A 162 0.52 -32.05 -10.56
N LYS A 163 0.56 -33.26 -11.12
CA LYS A 163 -0.42 -34.33 -10.79
C LYS A 163 0.00 -35.03 -9.50
N PRO A 164 -0.97 -35.37 -8.60
CA PRO A 164 -2.38 -35.01 -8.68
C PRO A 164 -2.62 -33.51 -8.47
N HIS A 165 -3.56 -32.94 -9.23
CA HIS A 165 -3.95 -31.53 -9.03
C HIS A 165 -4.63 -31.37 -7.68
N ARG A 166 -4.16 -30.43 -6.88
CA ARG A 166 -4.73 -30.12 -5.57
C ARG A 166 -5.01 -28.63 -5.45
N GLU A 167 -6.06 -28.33 -4.71
CA GLU A 167 -6.47 -26.97 -4.39
C GLU A 167 -6.58 -26.84 -2.89
N ALA A 168 -6.05 -25.74 -2.34
CA ALA A 168 -6.10 -25.45 -0.92
C ALA A 168 -6.40 -23.96 -0.69
N LEU A 169 -7.10 -23.64 0.37
CA LEU A 169 -7.25 -22.28 0.81
C LEU A 169 -5.93 -21.77 1.38
N SER A 170 -5.64 -20.50 1.18
CA SER A 170 -4.43 -19.86 1.67
C SER A 170 -4.72 -18.57 2.42
N VAL A 171 -3.94 -18.31 3.44
CA VAL A 171 -3.85 -17.03 4.13
C VAL A 171 -2.45 -16.48 3.88
N ASN A 172 -2.39 -15.21 3.53
CA ASN A 172 -1.15 -14.55 3.13
C ASN A 172 -0.90 -13.32 4.00
N ALA A 173 0.33 -13.11 4.39
CA ALA A 173 0.76 -11.92 5.08
C ALA A 173 2.18 -11.53 4.65
N GLY A 174 2.50 -10.25 4.69
CA GLY A 174 3.86 -9.83 4.33
C GLY A 174 4.08 -8.34 4.51
N ILE A 175 5.29 -7.92 4.15
CA ILE A 175 5.75 -6.55 4.23
C ILE A 175 6.41 -6.18 2.91
N ILE A 176 5.93 -5.11 2.28
CA ILE A 176 6.53 -4.51 1.10
C ILE A 176 7.34 -3.29 1.55
N ASN A 177 8.63 -3.31 1.28
CA ASN A 177 9.51 -2.15 1.38
C ASN A 177 9.56 -1.51 -0.01
N LYS A 178 8.91 -0.36 -0.17
CA LYS A 178 8.77 0.32 -1.44
C LYS A 178 9.73 1.49 -1.52
N PHE A 179 10.51 1.56 -2.60
CA PHE A 179 11.46 2.62 -2.90
C PHE A 179 11.06 3.32 -4.20
N ARG A 180 10.73 4.61 -4.10
CA ARG A 180 10.34 5.41 -5.26
C ARG A 180 11.55 5.79 -6.09
N ILE A 181 11.56 5.41 -7.36
CA ILE A 181 12.60 5.79 -8.34
C ILE A 181 12.13 6.99 -9.17
N SER A 182 10.86 7.01 -9.53
CA SER A 182 10.25 8.07 -10.35
C SER A 182 8.81 8.32 -9.97
N ASN A 183 8.16 9.27 -10.63
CA ASN A 183 6.73 9.50 -10.44
C ASN A 183 5.86 8.32 -10.88
N ALA A 184 6.37 7.42 -11.70
CA ALA A 184 5.63 6.30 -12.27
C ALA A 184 6.11 4.93 -11.77
N VAL A 185 7.37 4.82 -11.30
CA VAL A 185 8.01 3.53 -11.05
C VAL A 185 8.58 3.49 -9.64
N ASP A 186 8.30 2.39 -8.95
CA ASP A 186 8.88 2.06 -7.64
C ASP A 186 9.60 0.71 -7.73
N ILE A 187 10.69 0.52 -6.95
CA ILE A 187 11.26 -0.78 -6.63
C ILE A 187 10.60 -1.28 -5.35
N ASN A 188 10.28 -2.57 -5.32
CA ASN A 188 9.75 -3.24 -4.14
C ASN A 188 10.69 -4.35 -3.69
N LEU A 189 10.92 -4.42 -2.39
CA LEU A 189 11.44 -5.61 -1.71
C LEU A 189 10.31 -6.15 -0.86
N GLU A 190 9.80 -7.34 -1.20
CA GLU A 190 8.67 -7.97 -0.52
C GLU A 190 9.15 -9.23 0.24
N LEU A 191 8.79 -9.30 1.52
CA LEU A 191 8.92 -10.49 2.35
C LEU A 191 7.51 -10.97 2.65
N SER A 192 7.20 -12.21 2.34
CA SER A 192 5.85 -12.77 2.52
C SER A 192 5.87 -14.15 3.15
N ALA A 193 4.78 -14.44 3.85
CA ALA A 193 4.44 -15.73 4.41
C ALA A 193 3.07 -16.15 3.90
N MET A 194 2.95 -17.37 3.45
CA MET A 194 1.70 -18.04 3.10
C MET A 194 1.52 -19.23 4.02
N ALA A 195 0.31 -19.41 4.54
CA ALA A 195 -0.14 -20.64 5.16
C ALA A 195 -1.29 -21.21 4.32
N ALA A 196 -1.17 -22.45 3.88
CA ALA A 196 -2.17 -23.18 3.12
C ALA A 196 -2.66 -24.39 3.90
N GLU A 197 -3.85 -24.90 3.53
CA GLU A 197 -4.35 -26.15 4.08
C GLU A 197 -3.40 -27.31 3.77
N ASP A 198 -3.34 -28.31 4.66
CA ASP A 198 -2.53 -29.54 4.64
C ASP A 198 -2.51 -30.35 3.30
N LYS A 199 -3.36 -29.98 2.38
CA LYS A 199 -3.43 -30.60 1.05
C LYS A 199 -2.42 -30.00 0.06
N PHE A 200 -1.73 -28.93 0.43
CA PHE A 200 -0.90 -28.16 -0.49
C PHE A 200 0.34 -28.96 -0.95
N ASP A 201 1.06 -29.59 -0.04
CA ASP A 201 2.25 -30.39 -0.37
C ASP A 201 1.93 -31.83 -0.79
N GLY A 202 0.65 -32.25 -0.65
CA GLY A 202 0.17 -33.58 -1.02
C GLY A 202 0.26 -34.62 0.09
N GLU A 203 0.74 -34.28 1.26
CA GLU A 203 0.67 -35.09 2.46
C GLU A 203 -0.59 -34.72 3.24
N VAL A 204 -1.45 -35.68 3.55
CA VAL A 204 -2.68 -35.46 4.32
C VAL A 204 -2.55 -36.19 5.63
N GLY A 205 -2.53 -35.48 6.76
CA GLY A 205 -2.57 -36.10 8.11
C GLY A 205 -1.25 -36.11 8.85
N GLY A 206 -0.44 -35.05 8.76
CA GLY A 206 0.73 -34.81 9.60
C GLY A 206 0.40 -34.25 10.98
N ASP A 207 1.42 -33.83 11.73
CA ASP A 207 1.28 -33.24 13.06
C ASP A 207 0.67 -31.81 13.05
N HIS A 208 0.70 -31.16 11.89
CA HIS A 208 0.18 -29.80 11.69
C HIS A 208 -0.81 -29.80 10.51
N GLY A 209 -1.94 -29.14 10.67
CA GLY A 209 -3.00 -29.06 9.64
C GLY A 209 -2.79 -27.94 8.61
N TYR A 210 -1.56 -27.47 8.37
CA TYR A 210 -1.23 -26.40 7.42
C TYR A 210 0.21 -26.47 6.95
N ASP A 211 0.41 -26.08 5.70
CA ASP A 211 1.72 -25.92 5.06
C ASP A 211 2.11 -24.45 5.00
N GLY A 212 3.39 -24.15 5.21
CA GLY A 212 3.92 -22.81 5.18
C GLY A 212 4.86 -22.57 3.99
N VAL A 213 4.82 -21.37 3.42
CA VAL A 213 5.80 -20.89 2.45
C VAL A 213 6.28 -19.50 2.86
N LEU A 214 7.59 -19.31 2.98
CA LEU A 214 8.20 -18.00 3.15
C LEU A 214 8.88 -17.59 1.85
N SER A 215 8.67 -16.36 1.41
CA SER A 215 9.30 -15.86 0.19
C SER A 215 9.93 -14.48 0.37
N ALA A 216 10.98 -14.24 -0.41
CA ALA A 216 11.62 -12.95 -0.55
C ALA A 216 11.75 -12.60 -2.04
N THR A 217 11.15 -11.50 -2.45
CA THR A 217 11.12 -11.08 -3.85
C THR A 217 11.53 -9.63 -4.03
N VAL A 218 12.15 -9.35 -5.18
CA VAL A 218 12.44 -8.00 -5.65
C VAL A 218 11.63 -7.76 -6.92
N GLY A 219 11.00 -6.60 -7.01
CA GLY A 219 10.12 -6.30 -8.12
C GLY A 219 10.06 -4.82 -8.47
N LEU A 220 9.32 -4.56 -9.53
CA LEU A 220 9.00 -3.23 -10.02
C LEU A 220 7.50 -3.01 -9.97
N THR A 221 7.10 -1.83 -9.52
CA THR A 221 5.71 -1.36 -9.58
C THR A 221 5.61 -0.19 -10.53
N TYR A 222 4.70 -0.30 -11.49
CA TYR A 222 4.29 0.81 -12.34
C TYR A 222 2.96 1.38 -11.83
N ARG A 223 2.96 2.68 -11.55
CA ARG A 223 1.77 3.43 -11.16
C ARG A 223 1.15 4.08 -12.39
N PHE A 224 -0.10 3.73 -12.69
CA PHE A 224 -0.82 4.29 -13.83
C PHE A 224 -1.05 5.81 -13.70
N PRO A 225 -1.31 6.55 -14.78
CA PRO A 225 -1.69 7.97 -14.73
C PRO A 225 -2.86 8.25 -13.77
N ALA A 226 -3.01 9.50 -13.36
CA ALA A 226 -3.87 9.95 -12.26
C ALA A 226 -3.39 9.42 -10.89
N ARG A 227 -2.10 9.58 -10.63
CA ARG A 227 -1.38 9.15 -9.41
C ARG A 227 -1.45 10.20 -8.32
N GLY A 228 -1.41 9.71 -7.10
CA GLY A 228 -1.37 10.53 -5.89
C GLY A 228 -2.74 11.04 -5.48
N PHE A 229 -2.78 11.66 -4.33
CA PHE A 229 -3.98 12.23 -3.73
C PHE A 229 -3.86 13.74 -3.68
N ARG A 230 -4.96 14.45 -3.92
CA ARG A 230 -5.02 15.89 -3.80
C ARG A 230 -5.30 16.26 -2.34
N ARG A 231 -4.65 17.30 -1.86
CA ARG A 231 -4.98 17.92 -0.57
C ARG A 231 -6.06 18.98 -0.78
N PRO A 232 -6.97 19.18 0.19
CA PRO A 232 -7.87 20.33 0.16
C PRO A 232 -7.06 21.63 0.10
N MET A 233 -7.52 22.59 -0.66
CA MET A 233 -6.95 23.94 -0.61
C MET A 233 -7.25 24.56 0.76
N PRO A 234 -6.33 25.34 1.35
CA PRO A 234 -6.61 26.10 2.55
C PRO A 234 -7.84 26.98 2.30
N GLN A 235 -8.86 26.85 3.12
CA GLN A 235 -9.99 27.78 3.06
C GLN A 235 -9.56 29.08 3.74
N LEU A 236 -9.68 30.18 3.00
CA LEU A 236 -9.56 31.53 3.56
C LEU A 236 -10.83 31.80 4.35
N ILE A 237 -10.77 31.70 5.67
CA ILE A 237 -11.89 32.10 6.54
C ILE A 237 -11.69 33.59 6.81
N SER A 238 -12.48 34.45 6.17
CA SER A 238 -12.60 35.85 6.59
C SER A 238 -13.34 35.89 7.92
N GLN A 239 -12.65 36.18 9.01
CA GLN A 239 -13.31 36.57 10.24
C GLN A 239 -13.84 38.00 10.08
N ASP A 240 -15.13 38.13 9.78
CA ASP A 240 -15.83 39.42 9.97
C ASP A 240 -15.83 39.72 11.48
N ARG A 241 -14.88 40.52 11.92
CA ARG A 241 -14.94 41.14 13.23
C ARG A 241 -16.09 42.14 13.23
N LYS A 242 -17.27 41.66 13.61
CA LYS A 242 -18.39 42.53 13.99
C LYS A 242 -17.94 43.33 15.18
N SER A 243 -17.47 44.58 14.94
CA SER A 243 -17.17 45.54 16.02
C SER A 243 -18.49 45.86 16.72
N THR A 244 -18.68 45.28 17.89
CA THR A 244 -19.76 45.71 18.80
C THR A 244 -19.41 47.09 19.28
N ARG A 245 -19.93 48.14 18.62
CA ARG A 245 -19.96 49.47 19.18
C ARG A 245 -20.96 49.44 20.36
N LEU A 246 -20.39 49.46 21.55
CA LEU A 246 -21.12 49.83 22.75
C LEU A 246 -21.63 51.27 22.58
N ASN A 247 -22.91 51.42 22.34
CA ASN A 247 -23.60 52.66 22.30
C ASN A 247 -23.85 53.09 23.77
N SER A 248 -22.94 53.90 24.33
CA SER A 248 -23.13 54.54 25.59
C SER A 248 -24.08 55.74 25.35
N SER A 249 -25.37 55.50 25.46
CA SER A 249 -26.35 56.56 25.60
C SER A 249 -26.21 57.21 26.98
N HIS A 250 -25.67 58.38 27.01
CA HIS A 250 -25.78 59.28 28.14
C HIS A 250 -27.26 59.62 28.39
N CYS A 251 -27.72 59.25 29.54
CA CYS A 251 -28.93 59.81 30.13
C CYS A 251 -28.47 60.99 30.97
N SER A 252 -28.85 62.22 30.58
CA SER A 252 -28.72 63.42 31.39
C SER A 252 -30.11 63.80 31.84
N THR A 253 -30.26 63.92 33.13
CA THR A 253 -31.26 64.74 33.79
C THR A 253 -30.67 65.99 34.28
#